data_ce1cadb2a868664f16c1a286354d7587
#
_entry.id   ce1cadb2a868664f16c1a286354d7587
#
_cell.length_a   1.000
_cell.length_b   1.000
_cell.length_c   1.000
_cell.angle_alpha   90.00
_cell.angle_beta   90.00
_cell.angle_gamma   90.00
#
_symmetry.space_group_name_H-M   'P 1'
#
loop_
_entity.id
_entity.type
_entity.pdbx_description
1 polymer ?
#
loop_
_entity_poly.entity_id
_entity_poly.type
_entity_poly.pdbx_seq_one_letter_code
_entity_poly.pdbx_strand_id
1 'polypeptide(L)'
;MKPMAGLIFDRWDEYCRQKYSEDYYNNHILEVEAALAKDLTFCIMSVEDQLITRCIALGHDLLEDTDATEAEMRQYVCQEVITGINLLTKRSWERYEDYIHRIMLCGDERIILVKKADMYDHLINKKDTLTDKLKKKYDPVLPYLARTKRYEDE
;
A
#
# COMPACT_ATOMS: atom_id res chain seq x y z
N MET A 1 23.81 -5.80 -0.62
CA MET A 1 24.12 -6.64 0.54
C MET A 1 22.86 -7.27 1.09
N LYS A 2 22.63 -8.50 0.65
CA LYS A 2 21.40 -9.23 0.96
C LYS A 2 21.18 -9.55 2.44
N PRO A 3 22.23 -9.86 3.26
CA PRO A 3 21.98 -10.17 4.69
C PRO A 3 21.45 -9.00 5.51
N MET A 4 21.59 -7.77 5.00
CA MET A 4 21.10 -6.56 5.68
C MET A 4 19.67 -6.20 5.30
N ALA A 5 19.10 -6.84 4.27
CA ALA A 5 17.76 -6.51 3.79
C ALA A 5 16.69 -6.76 4.87
N GLY A 6 16.77 -7.87 5.59
CA GLY A 6 15.84 -8.17 6.67
C GLY A 6 15.96 -7.19 7.83
N LEU A 7 17.19 -6.78 8.17
CA LEU A 7 17.41 -5.81 9.24
C LEU A 7 16.88 -4.43 8.85
N ILE A 8 17.04 -4.03 7.59
CA ILE A 8 16.49 -2.77 7.07
C ILE A 8 14.97 -2.80 7.12
N PHE A 9 14.37 -3.92 6.72
CA PHE A 9 12.91 -4.11 6.77
C PHE A 9 12.40 -3.97 8.21
N ASP A 10 13.08 -4.61 9.18
CA ASP A 10 12.65 -4.58 10.58
C ASP A 10 12.72 -3.17 11.16
N ARG A 11 13.74 -2.39 10.82
CA ARG A 11 13.87 -1.00 11.24
C ARG A 11 12.81 -0.11 10.62
N TRP A 12 12.51 -0.34 9.35
CA TRP A 12 11.44 0.37 8.65
C TRP A 12 10.07 0.06 9.26
N ASP A 13 9.81 -1.22 9.52
CA ASP A 13 8.56 -1.65 10.17
C ASP A 13 8.39 -0.98 11.53
N GLU A 14 9.46 -0.95 12.32
CA GLU A 14 9.42 -0.29 13.64
C GLU A 14 9.13 1.19 13.52
N TYR A 15 9.76 1.89 12.56
CA TYR A 15 9.48 3.30 12.29
C TYR A 15 8.00 3.51 11.95
N CYS A 16 7.45 2.69 11.07
CA CYS A 16 6.04 2.77 10.69
C CYS A 16 5.11 2.55 11.90
N ARG A 17 5.42 1.56 12.72
CA ARG A 17 4.64 1.28 13.93
C ARG A 17 4.59 2.48 14.89
N GLN A 18 5.70 3.19 15.01
CA GLN A 18 5.77 4.36 15.89
C GLN A 18 4.95 5.54 15.37
N LYS A 19 4.75 5.63 14.05
CA LYS A 19 4.03 6.74 13.42
C LYS A 19 2.52 6.54 13.38
N TYR A 20 2.06 5.32 13.09
CA TYR A 20 0.63 5.01 13.07
C TYR A 20 0.11 4.78 14.49
N SER A 21 -1.21 4.90 14.69
CA SER A 21 -1.82 4.36 15.91
C SER A 21 -1.70 2.83 15.88
N GLU A 22 -1.60 2.22 17.06
CA GLU A 22 -1.50 0.76 17.19
C GLU A 22 -2.68 0.06 16.51
N ASP A 23 -3.88 0.59 16.71
CA ASP A 23 -5.09 0.03 16.11
C ASP A 23 -5.05 0.08 14.59
N TYR A 24 -4.68 1.23 14.01
CA TYR A 24 -4.59 1.39 12.56
C TYR A 24 -3.53 0.49 11.96
N TYR A 25 -2.36 0.42 12.60
CA TYR A 25 -1.29 -0.44 12.14
C TYR A 25 -1.74 -1.91 12.11
N ASN A 26 -2.32 -2.40 13.22
CA ASN A 26 -2.72 -3.80 13.34
C ASN A 26 -3.91 -4.17 12.45
N ASN A 27 -4.88 -3.28 12.29
CA ASN A 27 -6.15 -3.61 11.63
C ASN A 27 -6.22 -3.20 10.16
N HIS A 28 -5.25 -2.39 9.68
CA HIS A 28 -5.22 -1.99 8.28
C HIS A 28 -3.85 -2.19 7.65
N ILE A 29 -2.80 -1.57 8.20
CA ILE A 29 -1.47 -1.58 7.56
C ILE A 29 -0.95 -3.02 7.42
N LEU A 30 -1.01 -3.82 8.47
CA LEU A 30 -0.58 -5.22 8.41
C LEU A 30 -1.47 -6.07 7.50
N GLU A 31 -2.77 -5.76 7.44
CA GLU A 31 -3.70 -6.48 6.55
C GLU A 31 -3.35 -6.22 5.08
N VAL A 32 -3.01 -4.98 4.74
CA VAL A 32 -2.59 -4.63 3.38
C VAL A 32 -1.31 -5.37 3.01
N GLU A 33 -0.32 -5.35 3.89
CA GLU A 33 0.95 -6.05 3.66
C GLU A 33 0.74 -7.56 3.53
N ALA A 34 -0.07 -8.15 4.39
CA ALA A 34 -0.36 -9.59 4.35
C ALA A 34 -1.12 -10.00 3.07
N ALA A 35 -1.99 -9.12 2.56
CA ALA A 35 -2.76 -9.40 1.34
C ALA A 35 -1.87 -9.57 0.10
N LEU A 36 -0.68 -8.98 0.09
CA LEU A 36 0.26 -9.11 -1.03
C LEU A 36 0.63 -10.56 -1.31
N ALA A 37 0.82 -11.35 -0.26
CA ALA A 37 1.23 -12.75 -0.41
C ALA A 37 0.21 -13.62 -1.15
N LYS A 38 -1.04 -13.15 -1.25
CA LYS A 38 -2.12 -13.86 -1.94
C LYS A 38 -2.23 -13.48 -3.43
N ASP A 39 -1.48 -12.48 -3.87
CA ASP A 39 -1.54 -12.00 -5.25
C ASP A 39 -0.48 -12.72 -6.09
N LEU A 40 -0.89 -13.28 -7.23
CA LEU A 40 0.01 -14.02 -8.10
C LEU A 40 1.12 -13.13 -8.69
N THR A 41 0.80 -11.88 -9.01
CA THR A 41 1.80 -10.95 -9.54
C THR A 41 2.92 -10.71 -8.52
N PHE A 42 2.54 -10.55 -7.24
CA PHE A 42 3.53 -10.42 -6.17
C PHE A 42 4.39 -11.68 -6.05
N CYS A 43 3.77 -12.85 -6.09
CA CYS A 43 4.48 -14.12 -5.87
C CYS A 43 5.54 -14.41 -6.93
N ILE A 44 5.37 -13.92 -8.15
CA ILE A 44 6.35 -14.11 -9.23
C ILE A 44 7.39 -13.01 -9.33
N MET A 45 7.29 -11.96 -8.49
CA MET A 45 8.31 -10.90 -8.44
C MET A 45 9.62 -11.44 -7.90
N SER A 46 10.73 -10.76 -8.24
CA SER A 46 12.01 -11.01 -7.60
C SER A 46 11.91 -10.76 -6.08
N VAL A 47 12.82 -11.36 -5.32
CA VAL A 47 12.88 -11.14 -3.88
C VAL A 47 13.04 -9.65 -3.55
N GLU A 48 13.86 -8.94 -4.34
CA GLU A 48 14.06 -7.50 -4.17
C GLU A 48 12.77 -6.72 -4.40
N ASP A 49 12.06 -7.00 -5.49
CA ASP A 49 10.79 -6.32 -5.79
C ASP A 49 9.72 -6.64 -4.76
N GLN A 50 9.68 -7.87 -4.25
CA GLN A 50 8.78 -8.24 -3.15
C GLN A 50 9.08 -7.41 -1.90
N LEU A 51 10.35 -7.25 -1.56
CA LEU A 51 10.76 -6.47 -0.40
C LEU A 51 10.36 -4.99 -0.55
N ILE A 52 10.63 -4.41 -1.71
CA ILE A 52 10.24 -3.03 -2.01
C ILE A 52 8.72 -2.86 -1.90
N THR A 53 7.96 -3.78 -2.48
CA THR A 53 6.50 -3.76 -2.45
C THR A 53 5.97 -3.82 -1.01
N ARG A 54 6.52 -4.70 -0.19
CA ARG A 54 6.16 -4.82 1.23
C ARG A 54 6.48 -3.53 2.01
N CYS A 55 7.64 -2.92 1.74
CA CYS A 55 8.00 -1.66 2.36
C CYS A 55 7.04 -0.53 1.96
N ILE A 56 6.62 -0.49 0.69
CA ILE A 56 5.62 0.48 0.24
C ILE A 56 4.29 0.25 0.96
N ALA A 57 3.87 -1.00 1.11
CA ALA A 57 2.63 -1.34 1.82
C ALA A 57 2.64 -0.83 3.26
N LEU A 58 3.75 -1.04 3.98
CA LEU A 58 3.87 -0.57 5.36
C LEU A 58 3.81 0.95 5.46
N GLY A 59 4.34 1.67 4.47
CA GLY A 59 4.44 3.12 4.52
C GLY A 59 3.37 3.88 3.72
N HIS A 60 2.44 3.19 3.07
CA HIS A 60 1.58 3.84 2.07
C HIS A 60 0.69 4.96 2.60
N ASP A 61 0.37 4.96 3.89
CA ASP A 61 -0.46 5.99 4.50
C ASP A 61 0.32 6.97 5.39
N LEU A 62 1.65 6.84 5.46
CA LEU A 62 2.47 7.68 6.35
C LEU A 62 2.31 9.17 6.06
N LEU A 63 2.37 9.57 4.79
CA LEU A 63 2.32 10.98 4.43
C LEU A 63 0.92 11.58 4.55
N GLU A 64 -0.13 10.76 4.41
CA GLU A 64 -1.52 11.24 4.57
C GLU A 64 -1.96 11.31 6.03
N ASP A 65 -1.56 10.33 6.84
CA ASP A 65 -2.19 10.11 8.15
C ASP A 65 -1.27 10.39 9.33
N THR A 66 0.03 10.69 9.09
CA THR A 66 1.00 10.92 10.16
C THR A 66 1.84 12.17 9.89
N ASP A 67 2.71 12.50 10.84
CA ASP A 67 3.68 13.59 10.69
C ASP A 67 5.00 13.15 10.06
N ALA A 68 5.06 11.93 9.52
CA ALA A 68 6.25 11.41 8.87
C ALA A 68 6.66 12.28 7.66
N THR A 69 7.96 12.44 7.47
CA THR A 69 8.51 13.19 6.35
C THR A 69 9.37 12.31 5.46
N GLU A 70 9.52 12.72 4.20
CA GLU A 70 10.41 12.01 3.28
C GLU A 70 11.85 11.99 3.78
N ALA A 71 12.30 13.07 4.42
CA ALA A 71 13.65 13.14 4.99
C ALA A 71 13.87 12.07 6.05
N GLU A 72 12.88 11.84 6.92
CA GLU A 72 12.93 10.77 7.91
C GLU A 72 12.95 9.40 7.23
N MET A 73 12.06 9.20 6.24
CA MET A 73 11.93 7.94 5.53
C MET A 73 13.23 7.53 4.82
N ARG A 74 13.98 8.51 4.28
CA ARG A 74 15.26 8.24 3.61
C ARG A 74 16.31 7.60 4.51
N GLN A 75 16.17 7.72 5.80
CA GLN A 75 17.08 7.07 6.75
C GLN A 75 16.88 5.55 6.81
N TYR A 76 15.76 5.05 6.30
CA TYR A 76 15.36 3.65 6.43
C TYR A 76 15.21 2.93 5.10
N VAL A 77 14.74 3.61 4.06
CA VAL A 77 14.36 2.98 2.79
C VAL A 77 14.95 3.70 1.59
N CYS A 78 15.03 3.00 0.46
CA CYS A 78 15.53 3.53 -0.79
C CYS A 78 14.51 4.45 -1.47
N GLN A 79 14.98 5.18 -2.47
CA GLN A 79 14.14 6.15 -3.20
C GLN A 79 12.93 5.48 -3.87
N GLU A 80 13.05 4.25 -4.33
CA GLU A 80 11.93 3.55 -4.96
C GLU A 80 10.75 3.37 -3.99
N VAL A 81 11.02 3.08 -2.73
CA VAL A 81 9.97 2.98 -1.70
C VAL A 81 9.32 4.35 -1.48
N ILE A 82 10.14 5.39 -1.34
CA ILE A 82 9.65 6.76 -1.12
C ILE A 82 8.80 7.24 -2.29
N THR A 83 9.24 6.98 -3.51
CA THR A 83 8.49 7.32 -4.72
C THR A 83 7.14 6.62 -4.73
N GLY A 84 7.11 5.34 -4.37
CA GLY A 84 5.86 4.57 -4.29
C GLY A 84 4.90 5.14 -3.27
N ILE A 85 5.38 5.45 -2.07
CA ILE A 85 4.57 6.06 -1.01
C ILE A 85 4.01 7.40 -1.46
N ASN A 86 4.85 8.22 -2.10
CA ASN A 86 4.43 9.53 -2.59
C ASN A 86 3.33 9.42 -3.65
N LEU A 87 3.48 8.49 -4.61
CA LEU A 87 2.45 8.24 -5.62
C LEU A 87 1.14 7.76 -5.01
N LEU A 88 1.20 7.02 -3.91
CA LEU A 88 0.01 6.53 -3.21
C LEU A 88 -0.61 7.57 -2.28
N THR A 89 0.00 8.73 -2.14
CA THR A 89 -0.50 9.83 -1.31
C THR A 89 -1.39 10.73 -2.16
N LYS A 90 -2.68 10.76 -1.84
CA LYS A 90 -3.63 11.61 -2.56
C LYS A 90 -3.39 13.09 -2.21
N ARG A 91 -3.38 13.95 -3.23
CA ARG A 91 -3.29 15.40 -3.04
C ARG A 91 -4.65 15.96 -2.63
N SER A 92 -4.64 17.06 -1.89
CA SER A 92 -5.89 17.69 -1.41
C SER A 92 -6.79 18.19 -2.56
N TRP A 93 -6.20 18.56 -3.71
CA TRP A 93 -6.94 19.05 -4.87
C TRP A 93 -7.36 17.96 -5.85
N GLU A 94 -6.93 16.71 -5.66
CA GLU A 94 -7.29 15.60 -6.55
C GLU A 94 -8.66 15.05 -6.19
N ARG A 95 -9.48 14.72 -7.20
CA ARG A 95 -10.62 13.83 -6.99
C ARG A 95 -10.11 12.40 -6.80
N TYR A 96 -10.82 11.60 -6.02
CA TYR A 96 -10.40 10.24 -5.75
C TYR A 96 -10.23 9.40 -7.02
N GLU A 97 -11.15 9.57 -7.98
CA GLU A 97 -11.09 8.86 -9.26
C GLU A 97 -9.83 9.23 -10.05
N ASP A 98 -9.46 10.51 -10.09
CA ASP A 98 -8.25 10.97 -10.78
C ASP A 98 -6.98 10.44 -10.09
N TYR A 99 -7.00 10.38 -8.77
CA TYR A 99 -5.92 9.81 -7.97
C TYR A 99 -5.71 8.33 -8.31
N ILE A 100 -6.77 7.52 -8.34
CA ILE A 100 -6.69 6.10 -8.70
C ILE A 100 -6.22 5.94 -10.15
N HIS A 101 -6.75 6.74 -11.06
CA HIS A 101 -6.36 6.70 -12.46
C HIS A 101 -4.87 6.97 -12.64
N ARG A 102 -4.34 7.96 -11.93
CA ARG A 102 -2.91 8.30 -11.94
C ARG A 102 -2.05 7.13 -11.46
N ILE A 103 -2.48 6.43 -10.41
CA ILE A 103 -1.77 5.27 -9.90
C ILE A 103 -1.75 4.14 -10.94
N MET A 104 -2.91 3.85 -11.54
CA MET A 104 -2.99 2.77 -12.55
C MET A 104 -2.16 3.07 -13.79
N LEU A 105 -2.00 4.34 -14.15
CA LEU A 105 -1.18 4.75 -15.29
C LEU A 105 0.33 4.78 -15.00
N CYS A 106 0.76 4.72 -13.75
CA CYS A 106 2.19 4.78 -13.43
C CYS A 106 2.98 3.57 -13.98
N GLY A 107 2.30 2.46 -14.25
CA GLY A 107 2.90 1.27 -14.85
C GLY A 107 3.78 0.45 -13.90
N ASP A 108 3.90 0.83 -12.65
CA ASP A 108 4.69 0.09 -11.67
C ASP A 108 3.80 -0.87 -10.88
N GLU A 109 3.94 -2.16 -11.17
CA GLU A 109 3.12 -3.20 -10.54
C GLU A 109 3.26 -3.23 -9.02
N ARG A 110 4.42 -2.86 -8.49
CA ARG A 110 4.66 -2.84 -7.04
C ARG A 110 3.73 -1.82 -6.36
N ILE A 111 3.58 -0.65 -6.97
CA ILE A 111 2.74 0.44 -6.46
C ILE A 111 1.26 0.09 -6.65
N ILE A 112 0.91 -0.39 -7.84
CA ILE A 112 -0.47 -0.76 -8.20
C ILE A 112 -0.98 -1.86 -7.26
N LEU A 113 -0.17 -2.87 -6.97
CA LEU A 113 -0.56 -3.96 -6.07
C LEU A 113 -0.85 -3.48 -4.66
N VAL A 114 -0.06 -2.56 -4.14
CA VAL A 114 -0.32 -1.99 -2.81
C VAL A 114 -1.67 -1.29 -2.78
N LYS A 115 -1.97 -0.49 -3.80
CA LYS A 115 -3.27 0.21 -3.86
C LYS A 115 -4.44 -0.76 -3.97
N LYS A 116 -4.29 -1.80 -4.77
CA LYS A 116 -5.32 -2.85 -4.88
C LYS A 116 -5.53 -3.58 -3.56
N ALA A 117 -4.45 -3.88 -2.84
CA ALA A 117 -4.53 -4.51 -1.52
C ALA A 117 -5.22 -3.59 -0.51
N ASP A 118 -4.92 -2.30 -0.54
CA ASP A 118 -5.56 -1.28 0.28
C ASP A 118 -7.07 -1.22 0.00
N MET A 119 -7.46 -1.14 -1.26
CA MET A 119 -8.87 -1.13 -1.66
C MET A 119 -9.58 -2.43 -1.26
N TYR A 120 -8.91 -3.56 -1.42
CA TYR A 120 -9.47 -4.85 -1.04
C TYR A 120 -9.77 -4.91 0.46
N ASP A 121 -8.85 -4.39 1.29
CA ASP A 121 -9.07 -4.35 2.74
C ASP A 121 -10.31 -3.54 3.10
N HIS A 122 -10.47 -2.35 2.51
CA HIS A 122 -11.63 -1.52 2.78
C HIS A 122 -12.94 -2.10 2.26
N LEU A 123 -12.93 -2.66 1.05
CA LEU A 123 -14.15 -3.06 0.36
C LEU A 123 -14.60 -4.48 0.69
N ILE A 124 -13.68 -5.36 1.04
CA ILE A 124 -13.97 -6.77 1.28
C ILE A 124 -13.82 -7.13 2.75
N ASN A 125 -12.63 -6.92 3.32
CA ASN A 125 -12.37 -7.31 4.72
C ASN A 125 -13.19 -6.47 5.71
N LYS A 126 -13.42 -5.21 5.38
CA LYS A 126 -14.13 -4.25 6.25
C LYS A 126 -15.42 -3.73 5.62
N LYS A 127 -16.06 -4.54 4.79
CA LYS A 127 -17.30 -4.16 4.08
C LYS A 127 -18.41 -3.69 5.02
N ASP A 128 -18.46 -4.23 6.23
CA ASP A 128 -19.49 -3.87 7.21
C ASP A 128 -19.31 -2.47 7.79
N THR A 129 -18.14 -1.86 7.59
CA THR A 129 -17.85 -0.49 8.03
C THR A 129 -18.08 0.55 6.93
N LEU A 130 -18.46 0.11 5.71
CA LEU A 130 -18.65 1.02 4.58
C LEU A 130 -19.92 1.84 4.77
N THR A 131 -19.75 3.17 4.75
CA THR A 131 -20.88 4.11 4.69
C THR A 131 -21.29 4.32 3.23
N ASP A 132 -22.47 4.90 3.01
CA ASP A 132 -22.92 5.26 1.65
C ASP A 132 -21.95 6.23 0.97
N LYS A 133 -21.36 7.14 1.75
CA LYS A 133 -20.36 8.09 1.25
C LYS A 133 -19.11 7.35 0.75
N LEU A 134 -18.63 6.36 1.50
CA LEU A 134 -17.47 5.56 1.11
C LEU A 134 -17.78 4.69 -0.10
N LYS A 135 -18.96 4.11 -0.18
CA LYS A 135 -19.38 3.33 -1.36
C LYS A 135 -19.38 4.17 -2.62
N LYS A 136 -19.91 5.40 -2.55
CA LYS A 136 -19.87 6.34 -3.68
C LYS A 136 -18.46 6.69 -4.10
N LYS A 137 -17.55 6.82 -3.15
CA LYS A 137 -16.14 7.09 -3.41
C LYS A 137 -15.48 5.96 -4.19
N TYR A 138 -15.78 4.71 -3.82
CA TYR A 138 -15.11 3.54 -4.40
C TYR A 138 -15.77 3.00 -5.66
N ASP A 139 -17.07 3.21 -5.87
CA ASP A 139 -17.79 2.64 -7.02
C ASP A 139 -17.10 2.89 -8.38
N PRO A 140 -16.65 4.11 -8.71
CA PRO A 140 -16.02 4.35 -10.00
C PRO A 140 -14.69 3.62 -10.20
N VAL A 141 -14.06 3.16 -9.13
CA VAL A 141 -12.72 2.55 -9.19
C VAL A 141 -12.75 1.03 -8.98
N LEU A 142 -13.93 0.44 -8.72
CA LEU A 142 -14.08 -1.00 -8.56
C LEU A 142 -13.51 -1.82 -9.72
N PRO A 143 -13.62 -1.39 -11.01
CA PRO A 143 -13.04 -2.17 -12.10
C PRO A 143 -11.53 -2.39 -11.97
N TYR A 144 -10.81 -1.48 -11.33
CA TYR A 144 -9.37 -1.65 -11.12
C TYR A 144 -9.07 -2.77 -10.11
N LEU A 145 -9.92 -2.89 -9.07
CA LEU A 145 -9.81 -3.97 -8.09
C LEU A 145 -10.06 -5.34 -8.72
N ALA A 146 -11.03 -5.42 -9.63
CA ALA A 146 -11.40 -6.68 -10.29
C ALA A 146 -10.27 -7.27 -11.14
N ARG A 147 -9.26 -6.49 -11.52
CA ARG A 147 -8.11 -6.97 -12.28
C ARG A 147 -7.07 -7.68 -11.42
N THR A 148 -7.22 -7.67 -10.10
CA THR A 148 -6.28 -8.33 -9.20
C THR A 148 -6.59 -9.81 -9.11
N LYS A 149 -5.64 -10.66 -9.50
CA LYS A 149 -5.77 -12.12 -9.35
C LYS A 149 -5.24 -12.53 -7.98
N ARG A 150 -5.98 -13.41 -7.32
CA ARG A 150 -5.59 -13.98 -6.05
C ARG A 150 -5.57 -15.49 -6.13
N TYR A 151 -4.81 -16.14 -5.27
CA TYR A 151 -4.77 -17.61 -5.20
C TYR A 151 -6.16 -18.21 -4.96
N GLU A 152 -6.98 -17.51 -4.19
CA GLU A 152 -8.33 -17.98 -3.85
C GLU A 152 -9.27 -18.00 -5.05
N ASP A 153 -8.92 -17.29 -6.12
CA ASP A 153 -9.71 -17.19 -7.35
C ASP A 153 -9.37 -18.28 -8.36
N GLU A 154 -8.38 -19.12 -8.05
CA GLU A 154 -7.96 -20.24 -8.85
C GLU A 154 -8.46 -21.56 -8.28
#